data_7b0c125c967feb7aec8f86b59152e56d
#
_entry.id   7b0c125c967feb7aec8f86b59152e56d
#
_cell.length_a   1.000
_cell.length_b   1.000
_cell.length_c   1.000
_cell.angle_alpha   90.00
_cell.angle_beta   90.00
_cell.angle_gamma   90.00
#
_symmetry.space_group_name_H-M   'P 1'
#
loop_
_entity.id
_entity.type
_entity.pdbx_description
1 polymer ?
#
loop_
_entity_poly.entity_id
_entity_poly.type
_entity_poly.pdbx_seq_one_letter_code
_entity_poly.pdbx_strand_id
1 'polypeptide(L)'
;MEFTSAGESLKRHWSSHNVEINAGVSEARLKAFEEKYSVVLPDDLRDYFRCVNGMAPDEVDDGMIRFWMLEEIEPLPQSAPQYSDGTYVQNPETLFLFADYSLWAHAYAIHLENTELESNEVIIIGYESPKLISDSFSKFVGTYLTSKDLLH
;
A
#
# COMPACT_ATOMS: atom_id res chain seq x y z
N MET A 1 -14.40 11.30 21.76
CA MET A 1 -14.38 10.49 20.51
C MET A 1 -12.95 10.11 20.20
N GLU A 2 -12.71 8.83 20.07
CA GLU A 2 -11.38 8.36 19.74
C GLU A 2 -11.26 8.18 18.24
N PHE A 3 -10.17 8.64 17.67
CA PHE A 3 -9.85 8.40 16.26
C PHE A 3 -9.04 7.11 16.16
N THR A 4 -9.59 6.14 15.46
CA THR A 4 -8.89 4.90 15.18
C THR A 4 -8.00 5.12 13.97
N SER A 5 -6.72 4.82 14.09
CA SER A 5 -5.79 4.95 12.97
C SER A 5 -6.12 3.92 11.88
N ALA A 6 -5.65 4.17 10.65
CA ALA A 6 -5.81 3.23 9.55
C ALA A 6 -5.24 1.86 9.92
N GLY A 7 -4.07 1.83 10.57
CA GLY A 7 -3.45 0.57 10.98
C GLY A 7 -4.28 -0.22 11.97
N GLU A 8 -4.81 0.45 12.98
CA GLU A 8 -5.66 -0.21 13.98
C GLU A 8 -6.96 -0.70 13.35
N SER A 9 -7.56 0.10 12.47
CA SER A 9 -8.79 -0.28 11.78
C SER A 9 -8.58 -1.53 10.92
N LEU A 10 -7.49 -1.58 10.17
CA LEU A 10 -7.15 -2.73 9.34
C LEU A 10 -6.86 -3.97 10.17
N LYS A 11 -6.07 -3.82 11.23
CA LYS A 11 -5.73 -4.94 12.11
C LYS A 11 -6.99 -5.55 12.71
N ARG A 12 -7.90 -4.71 13.20
CA ARG A 12 -9.17 -5.16 13.77
C ARG A 12 -10.04 -5.85 12.71
N HIS A 13 -10.14 -5.24 11.54
CA HIS A 13 -10.94 -5.79 10.44
C HIS A 13 -10.44 -7.17 10.03
N TRP A 14 -9.13 -7.29 9.79
CA TRP A 14 -8.54 -8.55 9.36
C TRP A 14 -8.64 -9.63 10.45
N SER A 15 -8.42 -9.26 11.70
CA SER A 15 -8.55 -10.20 12.82
C SER A 15 -9.97 -10.72 12.94
N SER A 16 -10.97 -9.86 12.73
CA SER A 16 -12.37 -10.27 12.81
C SER A 16 -12.81 -11.14 11.62
N HIS A 17 -12.05 -11.13 10.53
CA HIS A 17 -12.34 -11.92 9.33
C HIS A 17 -11.38 -13.11 9.17
N ASN A 18 -10.62 -13.42 10.20
CA ASN A 18 -9.69 -14.56 10.21
C ASN A 18 -8.60 -14.46 9.12
N VAL A 19 -8.21 -13.25 8.75
CA VAL A 19 -7.09 -13.04 7.83
C VAL A 19 -5.79 -13.14 8.62
N GLU A 20 -4.85 -13.95 8.14
CA GLU A 20 -3.55 -14.10 8.78
C GLU A 20 -2.69 -12.87 8.48
N ILE A 21 -2.20 -12.20 9.53
CA ILE A 21 -1.43 -10.96 9.42
C ILE A 21 -0.10 -11.11 10.14
N ASN A 22 0.85 -10.22 9.78
CA ASN A 22 2.16 -10.18 10.42
C ASN A 22 2.18 -9.10 11.50
N ALA A 23 3.01 -9.31 12.52
CA ALA A 23 3.22 -8.32 13.57
C ALA A 23 3.80 -7.03 12.98
N GLY A 24 3.51 -5.88 13.60
CA GLY A 24 4.02 -4.60 13.16
C GLY A 24 5.54 -4.54 13.17
N VAL A 25 6.09 -3.58 12.42
CA VAL A 25 7.54 -3.42 12.27
C VAL A 25 8.07 -2.38 13.25
N SER A 26 9.38 -2.47 13.54
CA SER A 26 10.07 -1.52 14.41
C SER A 26 10.37 -0.22 13.65
N GLU A 27 10.65 0.84 14.42
CA GLU A 27 11.10 2.11 13.83
C GLU A 27 12.38 1.94 13.02
N ALA A 28 13.28 1.06 13.47
CA ALA A 28 14.53 0.80 12.75
C ALA A 28 14.26 0.22 11.36
N ARG A 29 13.26 -0.65 11.22
CA ARG A 29 12.90 -1.23 9.92
C ARG A 29 12.25 -0.20 9.01
N LEU A 30 11.42 0.68 9.56
CA LEU A 30 10.83 1.78 8.78
C LEU A 30 11.91 2.72 8.27
N LYS A 31 12.84 3.08 9.13
CA LYS A 31 13.96 3.93 8.75
C LYS A 31 14.85 3.29 7.69
N ALA A 32 15.11 1.99 7.84
CA ALA A 32 15.91 1.25 6.86
C ALA A 32 15.25 1.26 5.47
N PHE A 33 13.93 1.15 5.41
CA PHE A 33 13.18 1.26 4.15
C PHE A 33 13.35 2.65 3.54
N GLU A 34 13.18 3.68 4.36
CA GLU A 34 13.33 5.07 3.89
C GLU A 34 14.74 5.33 3.37
N GLU A 35 15.75 4.83 4.06
CA GLU A 35 17.15 5.00 3.63
C GLU A 35 17.46 4.22 2.37
N LYS A 36 16.96 3.00 2.26
CA LYS A 36 17.20 2.15 1.10
C LYS A 36 16.68 2.77 -0.20
N TYR A 37 15.53 3.39 -0.15
CA TYR A 37 14.88 3.95 -1.35
C TYR A 37 14.92 5.46 -1.41
N SER A 38 15.53 6.12 -0.42
CA SER A 38 15.60 7.59 -0.33
C SER A 38 14.21 8.22 -0.42
N VAL A 39 13.28 7.74 0.41
CA VAL A 39 11.91 8.23 0.45
C VAL A 39 11.51 8.56 1.88
N VAL A 40 10.44 9.35 2.02
CA VAL A 40 9.81 9.65 3.29
C VAL A 40 8.44 8.96 3.32
N LEU A 41 8.25 8.06 4.27
CA LEU A 41 6.95 7.43 4.46
C LEU A 41 5.99 8.43 5.11
N PRO A 42 4.77 8.60 4.57
CA PRO A 42 3.79 9.47 5.23
C PRO A 42 3.37 8.89 6.57
N ASP A 43 2.92 9.76 7.48
CA ASP A 43 2.60 9.36 8.85
C ASP A 43 1.55 8.26 8.92
N ASP A 44 0.52 8.30 8.06
CA ASP A 44 -0.53 7.29 8.07
C ASP A 44 -0.01 5.92 7.65
N LEU A 45 0.88 5.87 6.66
CA LEU A 45 1.48 4.60 6.22
C LEU A 45 2.46 4.09 7.27
N ARG A 46 3.23 4.98 7.89
CA ARG A 46 4.15 4.63 8.98
C ARG A 46 3.39 4.04 10.16
N ASP A 47 2.29 4.67 10.57
CA ASP A 47 1.45 4.16 11.67
C ASP A 47 0.85 2.81 11.34
N TYR A 48 0.45 2.60 10.09
CA TYR A 48 -0.06 1.32 9.64
C TYR A 48 0.97 0.21 9.85
N PHE A 49 2.19 0.41 9.38
CA PHE A 49 3.23 -0.62 9.52
C PHE A 49 3.65 -0.86 10.98
N ARG A 50 3.51 0.13 11.85
CA ARG A 50 3.73 -0.09 13.29
C ARG A 50 2.70 -1.04 13.88
N CYS A 51 1.47 -1.01 13.37
CA CYS A 51 0.37 -1.84 13.87
C CYS A 51 0.41 -3.23 13.25
N VAL A 52 0.69 -3.33 11.96
CA VAL A 52 0.59 -4.58 11.22
C VAL A 52 1.48 -4.50 9.98
N ASN A 53 2.19 -5.58 9.68
CA ASN A 53 3.08 -5.65 8.52
C ASN A 53 2.42 -6.45 7.40
N GLY A 54 1.27 -5.97 6.94
CA GLY A 54 0.55 -6.63 5.87
C GLY A 54 0.03 -8.01 6.22
N MET A 55 -0.39 -8.74 5.20
CA MET A 55 -0.90 -10.10 5.33
C MET A 55 0.22 -11.11 5.15
N ALA A 56 0.05 -12.31 5.72
CA ALA A 56 0.99 -13.42 5.55
C ALA A 56 1.15 -13.76 4.06
N PRO A 57 2.28 -14.37 3.68
CA PRO A 57 2.45 -14.83 2.30
C PRO A 57 1.31 -15.75 1.89
N ASP A 58 0.83 -15.58 0.66
CA ASP A 58 -0.28 -16.35 0.08
C ASP A 58 -1.64 -16.11 0.74
N GLU A 59 -1.74 -15.16 1.67
CA GLU A 59 -3.02 -14.79 2.25
C GLU A 59 -3.74 -13.78 1.35
N VAL A 60 -5.07 -13.82 1.36
CA VAL A 60 -5.93 -12.80 0.75
C VAL A 60 -7.14 -12.61 1.65
N ASP A 61 -7.78 -11.45 1.55
CA ASP A 61 -9.04 -11.22 2.26
C ASP A 61 -10.22 -11.81 1.46
N ASP A 62 -11.43 -11.61 1.94
CA ASP A 62 -12.64 -12.10 1.27
C ASP A 62 -12.91 -11.39 -0.06
N GLY A 63 -12.26 -10.28 -0.32
CA GLY A 63 -12.33 -9.55 -1.58
C GLY A 63 -11.18 -9.83 -2.52
N MET A 64 -10.36 -10.84 -2.25
CA MET A 64 -9.20 -11.24 -3.05
C MET A 64 -8.09 -10.20 -3.07
N ILE A 65 -8.02 -9.33 -2.08
CA ILE A 65 -6.96 -8.33 -1.94
C ILE A 65 -5.95 -8.80 -0.91
N ARG A 66 -4.66 -8.67 -1.23
CA ARG A 66 -3.56 -8.93 -0.33
C ARG A 66 -2.76 -7.65 -0.14
N PHE A 67 -2.56 -7.23 1.11
CA PHE A 67 -1.64 -6.14 1.46
C PHE A 67 -0.27 -6.75 1.74
N TRP A 68 0.77 -6.15 1.18
CA TRP A 68 2.12 -6.70 1.21
C TRP A 68 2.87 -6.31 2.47
N MET A 69 3.83 -7.15 2.85
CA MET A 69 4.79 -6.81 3.91
C MET A 69 5.70 -5.69 3.44
N LEU A 70 6.20 -4.90 4.39
CA LEU A 70 7.13 -3.82 4.08
C LEU A 70 8.32 -4.31 3.24
N GLU A 71 8.83 -5.50 3.55
CA GLU A 71 9.96 -6.10 2.85
C GLU A 71 9.67 -6.48 1.40
N GLU A 72 8.41 -6.59 1.04
CA GLU A 72 7.99 -6.91 -0.33
C GLU A 72 7.78 -5.66 -1.19
N ILE A 73 7.68 -4.49 -0.55
CA ILE A 73 7.39 -3.24 -1.25
C ILE A 73 8.64 -2.71 -1.93
N GLU A 74 8.54 -2.50 -3.23
CA GLU A 74 9.65 -2.02 -4.07
C GLU A 74 9.12 -0.99 -5.06
N PRO A 75 10.00 -0.12 -5.60
CA PRO A 75 9.58 0.79 -6.67
C PRO A 75 9.07 0.03 -7.88
N LEU A 76 8.20 0.67 -8.65
CA LEU A 76 7.56 0.06 -9.81
C LEU A 76 8.55 -0.57 -10.80
N PRO A 77 9.71 0.02 -11.11
CA PRO A 77 10.67 -0.62 -12.01
C PRO A 77 11.13 -2.00 -11.57
N GLN A 78 11.20 -2.26 -10.25
CA GLN A 78 11.56 -3.59 -9.73
C GLN A 78 10.36 -4.53 -9.66
N SER A 79 9.21 -4.01 -9.22
CA SER A 79 8.04 -4.87 -8.98
C SER A 79 7.19 -5.09 -10.22
N ALA A 80 7.18 -4.15 -11.16
CA ALA A 80 6.36 -4.26 -12.38
C ALA A 80 7.04 -3.54 -13.55
N PRO A 81 8.17 -4.08 -14.06
CA PRO A 81 8.93 -3.41 -15.12
C PRO A 81 8.12 -3.17 -16.40
N GLN A 82 7.10 -3.96 -16.66
CA GLN A 82 6.25 -3.78 -17.84
C GLN A 82 5.48 -2.45 -17.83
N TYR A 83 5.34 -1.81 -16.68
CA TYR A 83 4.66 -0.51 -16.56
C TYR A 83 5.65 0.64 -16.32
N SER A 84 6.94 0.42 -16.52
CA SER A 84 7.98 1.32 -16.02
C SER A 84 8.81 1.98 -17.12
N ASP A 85 8.34 2.00 -18.36
CA ASP A 85 9.07 2.63 -19.47
C ASP A 85 8.77 4.14 -19.62
N GLY A 86 7.92 4.69 -18.73
CA GLY A 86 7.56 6.09 -18.75
C GLY A 86 6.33 6.43 -19.61
N THR A 87 5.79 5.44 -20.33
CA THR A 87 4.59 5.67 -21.14
C THR A 87 3.31 5.43 -20.36
N TYR A 88 3.34 4.48 -19.41
CA TYR A 88 2.19 4.16 -18.58
C TYR A 88 2.01 5.17 -17.42
N VAL A 89 3.11 5.48 -16.73
CA VAL A 89 3.17 6.51 -15.69
C VAL A 89 4.42 7.35 -15.91
N GLN A 90 4.41 8.63 -15.49
CA GLN A 90 5.51 9.54 -15.76
C GLN A 90 6.79 9.26 -14.97
N ASN A 91 6.65 8.94 -13.69
CA ASN A 91 7.80 8.74 -12.80
C ASN A 91 7.65 7.41 -12.07
N PRO A 92 7.84 6.27 -12.77
CA PRO A 92 7.60 4.96 -12.17
C PRO A 92 8.46 4.69 -10.93
N GLU A 93 9.65 5.28 -10.84
CA GLU A 93 10.55 5.08 -9.70
C GLU A 93 10.00 5.69 -8.40
N THR A 94 8.97 6.54 -8.47
CA THR A 94 8.34 7.15 -7.29
C THR A 94 7.08 6.40 -6.85
N LEU A 95 6.71 5.35 -7.56
CA LEU A 95 5.51 4.57 -7.26
C LEU A 95 5.91 3.23 -6.65
N PHE A 96 5.32 2.92 -5.50
CA PHE A 96 5.65 1.72 -4.73
C PHE A 96 4.41 0.85 -4.59
N LEU A 97 4.46 -0.38 -5.10
CA LEU A 97 3.34 -1.32 -4.98
C LEU A 97 3.26 -1.83 -3.55
N PHE A 98 2.07 -1.79 -2.97
CA PHE A 98 1.88 -2.23 -1.59
C PHE A 98 0.75 -3.25 -1.42
N ALA A 99 -0.02 -3.52 -2.47
CA ALA A 99 -1.11 -4.49 -2.43
C ALA A 99 -1.49 -4.92 -3.84
N ASP A 100 -2.13 -6.08 -3.96
CA ASP A 100 -2.62 -6.55 -5.24
C ASP A 100 -4.02 -7.15 -5.10
N TYR A 101 -4.68 -7.31 -6.23
CA TYR A 101 -6.01 -7.90 -6.32
C TYR A 101 -5.96 -9.15 -7.22
N SER A 102 -6.56 -10.23 -6.73
CA SER A 102 -6.78 -11.46 -7.49
C SER A 102 -5.50 -11.99 -8.15
N LEU A 103 -4.48 -12.23 -7.33
CA LEU A 103 -3.19 -12.78 -7.78
C LEU A 103 -2.58 -11.93 -8.91
N TRP A 104 -2.55 -10.62 -8.68
CA TRP A 104 -1.93 -9.68 -9.62
C TRP A 104 -2.74 -9.40 -10.89
N ALA A 105 -4.08 -9.59 -10.86
CA ALA A 105 -4.92 -9.09 -11.94
C ALA A 105 -4.73 -7.58 -12.08
N HIS A 106 -4.62 -6.87 -10.94
CA HIS A 106 -4.12 -5.50 -10.89
C HIS A 106 -3.52 -5.25 -9.52
N ALA A 107 -2.89 -4.10 -9.33
CA ALA A 107 -2.18 -3.79 -8.10
C ALA A 107 -2.36 -2.32 -7.72
N TYR A 108 -2.02 -2.02 -6.47
CA TYR A 108 -2.17 -0.67 -5.90
C TYR A 108 -0.80 -0.13 -5.56
N ALA A 109 -0.54 1.11 -6.00
CA ALA A 109 0.73 1.77 -5.78
C ALA A 109 0.52 3.10 -5.08
N ILE A 110 1.48 3.49 -4.25
CA ILE A 110 1.49 4.77 -3.56
C ILE A 110 2.69 5.59 -4.01
N HIS A 111 2.48 6.90 -4.19
CA HIS A 111 3.51 7.84 -4.58
C HIS A 111 4.33 8.24 -3.35
N LEU A 112 5.64 7.97 -3.39
CA LEU A 112 6.59 8.33 -2.34
C LEU A 112 7.77 9.07 -2.96
N GLU A 113 8.27 10.10 -2.27
CA GLU A 113 9.46 10.83 -2.68
C GLU A 113 10.37 11.09 -1.48
N ASN A 114 11.49 11.77 -1.71
CA ASN A 114 12.50 12.02 -0.68
C ASN A 114 12.17 13.20 0.22
N THR A 115 10.95 13.70 0.16
CA THR A 115 10.45 14.81 0.98
C THR A 115 9.00 14.53 1.35
N GLU A 116 8.51 15.21 2.38
CA GLU A 116 7.09 15.14 2.72
C GLU A 116 6.28 15.76 1.59
N LEU A 117 5.19 15.10 1.21
CA LEU A 117 4.30 15.54 0.15
C LEU A 117 2.96 15.99 0.76
N GLU A 118 2.30 16.94 0.09
CA GLU A 118 0.95 17.35 0.50
C GLU A 118 -0.04 16.20 0.30
N SER A 119 0.19 15.37 -0.70
CA SER A 119 -0.62 14.18 -0.92
C SER A 119 0.27 13.04 -1.42
N ASN A 120 -0.02 11.82 -0.93
CA ASN A 120 0.63 10.60 -1.38
C ASN A 120 -0.41 9.81 -2.15
N GLU A 121 -0.52 10.09 -3.43
CA GLU A 121 -1.57 9.51 -4.26
C GLU A 121 -1.47 8.01 -4.34
N VAL A 122 -2.64 7.34 -4.30
CA VAL A 122 -2.75 5.89 -4.49
C VAL A 122 -3.45 5.65 -5.82
N ILE A 123 -2.83 4.83 -6.66
CA ILE A 123 -3.37 4.50 -7.98
C ILE A 123 -3.52 3.00 -8.14
N ILE A 124 -4.41 2.58 -9.04
CA ILE A 124 -4.51 1.19 -9.49
C ILE A 124 -3.75 1.07 -10.80
N ILE A 125 -2.92 0.05 -10.92
CA ILE A 125 -2.26 -0.32 -12.17
C ILE A 125 -2.72 -1.70 -12.61
N GLY A 126 -2.58 -2.01 -13.91
CA GLY A 126 -3.03 -3.28 -14.48
C GLY A 126 -4.12 -3.11 -15.51
N TYR A 127 -4.74 -1.95 -15.56
CA TYR A 127 -5.68 -1.58 -16.61
C TYR A 127 -4.92 -0.90 -17.75
N GLU A 128 -5.64 -0.58 -18.83
CA GLU A 128 -5.04 0.09 -19.99
C GLU A 128 -4.33 1.40 -19.60
N SER A 129 -4.86 2.10 -18.60
CA SER A 129 -4.21 3.27 -18.02
C SER A 129 -4.36 3.25 -16.50
N PRO A 130 -3.44 3.89 -15.75
CA PRO A 130 -3.56 3.92 -14.30
C PRO A 130 -4.78 4.74 -13.87
N LYS A 131 -5.35 4.37 -12.72
CA LYS A 131 -6.55 5.05 -12.17
C LYS A 131 -6.22 5.61 -10.80
N LEU A 132 -6.46 6.90 -10.60
CA LEU A 132 -6.31 7.52 -9.28
C LEU A 132 -7.46 7.05 -8.37
N ILE A 133 -7.10 6.56 -7.18
CA ILE A 133 -8.08 6.09 -6.18
C ILE A 133 -8.24 7.12 -5.06
N SER A 134 -7.12 7.61 -4.52
CA SER A 134 -7.17 8.52 -3.37
C SER A 134 -5.90 9.36 -3.33
N ASP A 135 -5.91 10.39 -2.50
CA ASP A 135 -4.76 11.27 -2.31
C ASP A 135 -3.98 10.95 -1.04
N SER A 136 -4.34 9.89 -0.33
CA SER A 136 -3.60 9.43 0.85
C SER A 136 -3.87 7.95 1.12
N PHE A 137 -2.95 7.34 1.87
CA PHE A 137 -3.12 5.95 2.32
C PHE A 137 -4.36 5.82 3.21
N SER A 138 -4.58 6.77 4.12
CA SER A 138 -5.74 6.74 5.01
C SER A 138 -7.07 6.73 4.24
N LYS A 139 -7.17 7.54 3.19
CA LYS A 139 -8.38 7.57 2.36
C LYS A 139 -8.55 6.27 1.57
N PHE A 140 -7.44 5.70 1.09
CA PHE A 140 -7.47 4.39 0.45
C PHE A 140 -8.02 3.33 1.42
N VAL A 141 -7.55 3.33 2.65
CA VAL A 141 -8.02 2.40 3.69
C VAL A 141 -9.51 2.60 3.95
N GLY A 142 -9.95 3.85 4.02
CA GLY A 142 -11.37 4.17 4.19
C GLY A 142 -12.22 3.55 3.10
N THR A 143 -11.80 3.70 1.85
CA THR A 143 -12.49 3.09 0.70
C THR A 143 -12.44 1.56 0.79
N TYR A 144 -11.30 1.01 1.14
CA TYR A 144 -11.13 -0.44 1.32
C TYR A 144 -12.11 -1.00 2.35
N LEU A 145 -12.29 -0.30 3.47
CA LEU A 145 -13.14 -0.78 4.56
C LEU A 145 -14.63 -0.59 4.30
N THR A 146 -15.03 0.39 3.49
CA THR A 146 -16.44 0.75 3.31
C THR A 146 -16.97 0.54 1.90
N SER A 147 -16.12 0.59 0.89
CA SER A 147 -16.55 0.62 -0.51
C SER A 147 -15.55 -0.11 -1.41
N LYS A 148 -15.21 -1.35 -1.03
CA LYS A 148 -14.20 -2.16 -1.71
C LYS A 148 -14.42 -2.30 -3.22
N ASP A 149 -15.67 -2.26 -3.65
CA ASP A 149 -16.03 -2.34 -5.06
C ASP A 149 -15.48 -1.17 -5.89
N LEU A 150 -15.11 -0.06 -5.25
CA LEU A 150 -14.48 1.08 -5.94
C LEU A 150 -12.98 0.85 -6.21
N LEU A 151 -12.41 -0.24 -5.73
CA LEU A 151 -10.99 -0.55 -5.88
C LEU A 151 -10.69 -1.42 -7.11
N HIS A 152 -11.68 -1.67 -7.94
CA HIS A 152 -11.47 -2.41 -9.19
C HIS A 152 -12.54 -2.15 -10.27
#